data_1c97dbb36456a0390f37600ec0040982
#
_entry.id   1c97dbb36456a0390f37600ec0040982
#
_cell.length_a   1.000
_cell.length_b   1.000
_cell.length_c   1.000
_cell.angle_alpha   90.00
_cell.angle_beta   90.00
_cell.angle_gamma   90.00
#
_symmetry.space_group_name_H-M   'P 1'
#
loop_
_entity.id
_entity.type
_entity.pdbx_description
1 polymer ?
#
loop_
_entity_poly.entity_id
_entity_poly.type
_entity_poly.pdbx_seq_one_letter_code
_entity_poly.pdbx_strand_id
1 'polypeptide(L)'
;MPSLPMDDENLPLFTVGQVSDMLEIQQAFLRRLDEHRVVRPSRSAGGQRRYTRHEITVVRYVVDLVGEGMTLAAVRRVLELEAEVRALEAERVALEAERDALREAVEQLERLLGQQQAGQRRPGQQDPGQRQPGQRREP
;
A
#
# COMPACT_ATOMS: atom_id res chain seq x y z
N MET A 1 4.87 -23.38 -7.00
CA MET A 1 3.61 -24.15 -6.96
C MET A 1 2.51 -23.26 -7.49
N PRO A 2 1.82 -23.60 -8.55
CA PRO A 2 0.62 -22.85 -8.93
C PRO A 2 -0.40 -23.00 -7.81
N SER A 3 -0.85 -21.86 -7.25
CA SER A 3 -1.92 -21.83 -6.27
C SER A 3 -3.14 -22.52 -6.88
N LEU A 4 -3.71 -23.47 -6.18
CA LEU A 4 -4.96 -24.08 -6.58
C LEU A 4 -6.04 -22.96 -6.66
N PRO A 5 -6.95 -22.99 -7.64
CA PRO A 5 -8.00 -21.96 -7.78
C PRO A 5 -8.85 -21.78 -6.51
N MET A 6 -8.80 -22.71 -5.58
CA MET A 6 -9.52 -22.65 -4.30
C MET A 6 -8.85 -21.71 -3.28
N ASP A 7 -7.61 -21.29 -3.49
CA ASP A 7 -6.88 -20.38 -2.60
C ASP A 7 -7.06 -18.89 -2.96
N ASP A 8 -7.68 -18.59 -4.10
CA ASP A 8 -7.97 -17.22 -4.50
C ASP A 8 -9.19 -16.69 -3.74
N GLU A 9 -8.95 -15.76 -2.83
CA GLU A 9 -9.98 -15.10 -2.03
C GLU A 9 -11.00 -14.31 -2.87
N ASN A 10 -10.68 -14.03 -4.13
CA ASN A 10 -11.49 -13.23 -5.04
C ASN A 10 -12.30 -14.06 -6.04
N LEU A 11 -12.27 -15.38 -5.96
CA LEU A 11 -13.12 -16.22 -6.81
C LEU A 11 -14.55 -16.28 -6.29
N PRO A 12 -15.57 -15.99 -7.13
CA PRO A 12 -16.97 -15.99 -6.75
C PRO A 12 -17.55 -17.43 -6.74
N LEU A 13 -17.23 -18.18 -5.71
CA LEU A 13 -17.52 -19.61 -5.60
C LEU A 13 -18.79 -19.94 -4.79
N PHE A 14 -19.22 -19.06 -3.89
CA PHE A 14 -20.24 -19.36 -2.89
C PHE A 14 -21.62 -18.82 -3.28
N THR A 15 -22.65 -19.65 -3.13
CA THR A 15 -24.05 -19.24 -3.35
C THR A 15 -24.59 -18.46 -2.15
N VAL A 16 -25.71 -17.74 -2.36
CA VAL A 16 -26.45 -17.10 -1.27
C VAL A 16 -26.80 -18.08 -0.15
N GLY A 17 -27.27 -19.28 -0.51
CA GLY A 17 -27.61 -20.32 0.47
C GLY A 17 -26.40 -20.77 1.29
N GLN A 18 -25.27 -20.99 0.65
CA GLN A 18 -24.03 -21.39 1.34
C GLN A 18 -23.55 -20.30 2.31
N VAL A 19 -23.55 -19.05 1.90
CA VAL A 19 -23.15 -17.92 2.75
C VAL A 19 -24.13 -17.76 3.93
N SER A 20 -25.42 -17.87 3.68
CA SER A 20 -26.47 -17.84 4.70
C SER A 20 -26.24 -18.93 5.77
N ASP A 21 -25.93 -20.14 5.36
CA ASP A 21 -25.66 -21.26 6.27
C ASP A 21 -24.34 -21.08 7.02
N MET A 22 -23.29 -20.63 6.34
CA MET A 22 -21.97 -20.41 6.94
C MET A 22 -21.96 -19.34 8.03
N LEU A 23 -22.74 -18.27 7.84
CA LEU A 23 -22.78 -17.13 8.75
C LEU A 23 -24.00 -17.14 9.68
N GLU A 24 -24.86 -18.14 9.56
CA GLU A 24 -26.12 -18.27 10.34
C GLU A 24 -26.99 -17.00 10.24
N ILE A 25 -27.14 -16.46 9.04
CA ILE A 25 -27.95 -15.29 8.73
C ILE A 25 -29.01 -15.63 7.66
N GLN A 26 -30.05 -14.83 7.61
CA GLN A 26 -31.12 -15.01 6.62
C GLN A 26 -30.67 -14.58 5.23
N GLN A 27 -31.08 -15.32 4.21
CA GLN A 27 -30.82 -14.95 2.80
C GLN A 27 -31.41 -13.56 2.45
N ALA A 28 -32.55 -13.21 3.03
CA ALA A 28 -33.16 -11.89 2.87
C ALA A 28 -32.23 -10.76 3.32
N PHE A 29 -31.44 -10.97 4.37
CA PHE A 29 -30.45 -10.00 4.82
C PHE A 29 -29.34 -9.80 3.77
N LEU A 30 -28.81 -10.87 3.20
CA LEU A 30 -27.82 -10.81 2.12
C LEU A 30 -28.35 -10.06 0.89
N ARG A 31 -29.61 -10.27 0.52
CA ARG A 31 -30.26 -9.53 -0.57
C ARG A 31 -30.36 -8.03 -0.26
N ARG A 32 -30.69 -7.68 0.99
CA ARG A 32 -30.75 -6.29 1.43
C ARG A 32 -29.37 -5.62 1.37
N LEU A 33 -28.30 -6.33 1.71
CA LEU A 33 -26.94 -5.81 1.59
C LEU A 33 -26.59 -5.49 0.13
N ASP A 34 -27.01 -6.31 -0.81
CA ASP A 34 -26.85 -6.08 -2.24
C ASP A 34 -27.69 -4.88 -2.74
N GLU A 35 -28.95 -4.82 -2.34
CA GLU A 35 -29.87 -3.73 -2.70
C GLU A 35 -29.38 -2.36 -2.17
N HIS A 36 -28.88 -2.33 -0.94
CA HIS A 36 -28.32 -1.13 -0.32
C HIS A 36 -26.86 -0.84 -0.70
N ARG A 37 -26.30 -1.62 -1.61
CA ARG A 37 -24.92 -1.46 -2.10
C ARG A 37 -23.86 -1.55 -1.01
N VAL A 38 -24.10 -2.33 0.02
CA VAL A 38 -23.16 -2.60 1.10
C VAL A 38 -22.18 -3.69 0.69
N VAL A 39 -22.72 -4.82 0.21
CA VAL A 39 -21.93 -5.92 -0.37
C VAL A 39 -22.56 -6.32 -1.68
N ARG A 40 -21.82 -6.23 -2.77
CA ARG A 40 -22.28 -6.52 -4.12
C ARG A 40 -21.60 -7.78 -4.66
N PRO A 41 -22.26 -8.94 -4.58
CA PRO A 41 -21.72 -10.16 -5.15
C PRO A 41 -21.75 -10.12 -6.68
N SER A 42 -20.85 -10.84 -7.30
CA SER A 42 -20.90 -11.14 -8.71
C SER A 42 -22.15 -11.97 -9.04
N ARG A 43 -22.52 -12.02 -10.31
CA ARG A 43 -23.60 -12.86 -10.77
C ARG A 43 -23.08 -13.94 -11.71
N SER A 44 -23.60 -15.17 -11.55
CA SER A 44 -23.31 -16.27 -12.47
C SER A 44 -23.96 -16.01 -13.84
N ALA A 45 -23.63 -16.83 -14.84
CA ALA A 45 -24.24 -16.77 -16.15
C ALA A 45 -25.80 -16.89 -16.11
N GLY A 46 -26.33 -17.60 -15.11
CA GLY A 46 -27.76 -17.71 -14.83
C GLY A 46 -28.37 -16.57 -14.00
N GLY A 47 -27.60 -15.53 -13.68
CA GLY A 47 -28.05 -14.37 -12.92
C GLY A 47 -28.12 -14.58 -11.41
N GLN A 48 -27.55 -15.67 -10.88
CA GLN A 48 -27.53 -15.96 -9.46
C GLN A 48 -26.32 -15.28 -8.79
N ARG A 49 -26.51 -14.78 -7.55
CA ARG A 49 -25.45 -14.17 -6.75
C ARG A 49 -24.38 -15.19 -6.40
N ARG A 50 -23.12 -14.78 -6.56
CA ARG A 50 -21.93 -15.55 -6.19
C ARG A 50 -21.02 -14.70 -5.33
N TYR A 51 -20.64 -15.22 -4.17
CA TYR A 51 -19.81 -14.54 -3.18
C TYR A 51 -18.38 -15.07 -3.21
N THR A 52 -17.42 -14.17 -3.03
CA THR A 52 -16.02 -14.50 -2.79
C THR A 52 -15.79 -14.72 -1.31
N ARG A 53 -14.66 -15.34 -0.92
CA ARG A 53 -14.26 -15.44 0.48
C ARG A 53 -14.05 -14.07 1.11
N HIS A 54 -13.47 -13.14 0.36
CA HIS A 54 -13.32 -11.76 0.81
C HIS A 54 -14.67 -11.12 1.13
N GLU A 55 -15.65 -11.25 0.26
CA GLU A 55 -17.01 -10.74 0.47
C GLU A 55 -17.69 -11.37 1.67
N ILE A 56 -17.49 -12.67 1.92
CA ILE A 56 -17.99 -13.36 3.12
C ILE A 56 -17.40 -12.74 4.39
N THR A 57 -16.11 -12.44 4.40
CA THR A 57 -15.44 -11.75 5.52
C THR A 57 -16.04 -10.36 5.74
N VAL A 58 -16.32 -9.62 4.66
CA VAL A 58 -16.98 -8.31 4.73
C VAL A 58 -18.39 -8.44 5.28
N VAL A 59 -19.17 -9.43 4.83
CA VAL A 59 -20.53 -9.69 5.36
C VAL A 59 -20.49 -9.96 6.86
N ARG A 60 -19.54 -10.75 7.33
CA ARG A 60 -19.37 -11.01 8.78
C ARG A 60 -19.13 -9.72 9.55
N TYR A 61 -18.25 -8.87 9.06
CA TYR A 61 -17.99 -7.55 9.63
C TYR A 61 -19.24 -6.66 9.64
N VAL A 62 -20.01 -6.65 8.55
CA VAL A 62 -21.29 -5.93 8.47
C VAL A 62 -22.29 -6.43 9.51
N VAL A 63 -22.39 -7.74 9.71
CA VAL A 63 -23.26 -8.34 10.75
C VAL A 63 -22.90 -7.80 12.14
N ASP A 64 -21.61 -7.73 12.45
CA ASP A 64 -21.12 -7.18 13.72
C ASP A 64 -21.50 -5.69 13.88
N LEU A 65 -21.29 -4.87 12.86
CA LEU A 65 -21.64 -3.45 12.90
C LEU A 65 -23.15 -3.21 13.04
N VAL A 66 -23.96 -3.98 12.35
CA VAL A 66 -25.45 -3.95 12.50
C VAL A 66 -25.85 -4.39 13.90
N GLY A 67 -25.17 -5.39 14.46
CA GLY A 67 -25.36 -5.83 15.85
C GLY A 67 -25.02 -4.74 16.88
N GLU A 68 -24.10 -3.83 16.56
CA GLU A 68 -23.78 -2.65 17.36
C GLU A 68 -24.79 -1.50 17.21
N GLY A 69 -25.80 -1.65 16.38
CA GLY A 69 -26.86 -0.69 16.17
C GLY A 69 -26.69 0.24 14.96
N MET A 70 -25.72 -0.03 14.08
CA MET A 70 -25.52 0.78 12.89
C MET A 70 -26.57 0.50 11.82
N THR A 71 -27.04 1.55 11.15
CA THR A 71 -27.88 1.41 9.96
C THR A 71 -27.08 0.92 8.74
N LEU A 72 -27.73 0.33 7.75
CA LEU A 72 -27.05 -0.09 6.52
C LEU A 72 -26.42 1.08 5.75
N ALA A 73 -27.05 2.26 5.80
CA ALA A 73 -26.46 3.48 5.21
C ALA A 73 -25.17 3.89 5.92
N ALA A 74 -25.15 3.83 7.25
CA ALA A 74 -23.94 4.11 8.05
C ALA A 74 -22.84 3.07 7.78
N VAL A 75 -23.19 1.79 7.77
CA VAL A 75 -22.25 0.69 7.46
C VAL A 75 -21.62 0.89 6.09
N ARG A 76 -22.41 1.20 5.08
CA ARG A 76 -21.88 1.50 3.74
C ARG A 76 -20.87 2.63 3.78
N ARG A 77 -21.17 3.71 4.49
CA ARG A 77 -20.25 4.85 4.61
C ARG A 77 -18.95 4.49 5.33
N VAL A 78 -19.03 3.67 6.36
CA VAL A 78 -17.83 3.15 7.05
C VAL A 78 -16.97 2.33 6.12
N LEU A 79 -17.55 1.40 5.35
CA LEU A 79 -16.81 0.58 4.39
C LEU A 79 -16.16 1.41 3.27
N GLU A 80 -16.86 2.44 2.77
CA GLU A 80 -16.31 3.38 1.80
C GLU A 80 -15.09 4.13 2.36
N LEU A 81 -15.19 4.66 3.57
CA LEU A 81 -14.11 5.37 4.23
C LEU A 81 -12.91 4.46 4.54
N GLU A 82 -13.16 3.24 4.97
CA GLU A 82 -12.09 2.26 5.21
C GLU A 82 -11.36 1.89 3.92
N ALA A 83 -12.08 1.77 2.80
CA ALA A 83 -11.47 1.55 1.49
C ALA A 83 -10.63 2.76 1.03
N GLU A 84 -11.11 3.97 1.29
CA GLU A 84 -10.37 5.21 1.03
C GLU A 84 -9.07 5.27 1.86
N VAL A 85 -9.15 4.95 3.16
CA VAL A 85 -7.99 4.90 4.05
C VAL A 85 -6.96 3.89 3.53
N ARG A 86 -7.37 2.68 3.16
CA ARG A 86 -6.46 1.67 2.60
C ARG A 86 -5.79 2.15 1.31
N ALA A 87 -6.53 2.81 0.43
CA ALA A 87 -5.98 3.36 -0.81
C ALA A 87 -4.94 4.45 -0.54
N LEU A 88 -5.24 5.37 0.39
CA LEU A 88 -4.31 6.44 0.79
C LEU A 88 -3.06 5.90 1.49
N GLU A 89 -3.20 4.88 2.31
CA GLU A 89 -2.06 4.20 2.94
C GLU A 89 -1.15 3.53 1.91
N ALA A 90 -1.72 2.86 0.92
CA ALA A 90 -0.95 2.25 -0.18
C ALA A 90 -0.22 3.31 -1.01
N GLU A 91 -0.88 4.42 -1.33
CA GLU A 91 -0.28 5.56 -2.02
C GLU A 91 0.86 6.17 -1.20
N ARG A 92 0.65 6.37 0.10
CA ARG A 92 1.69 6.87 1.01
C ARG A 92 2.93 5.99 1.00
N VAL A 93 2.76 4.67 1.13
CA VAL A 93 3.86 3.70 1.09
C VAL A 93 4.62 3.77 -0.23
N ALA A 94 3.91 3.87 -1.36
CA ALA A 94 4.52 4.01 -2.68
C ALA A 94 5.32 5.31 -2.81
N LEU A 95 4.77 6.43 -2.35
CA LEU A 95 5.45 7.74 -2.36
C LEU A 95 6.68 7.77 -1.44
N GLU A 96 6.60 7.15 -0.27
CA GLU A 96 7.74 7.02 0.64
C GLU A 96 8.89 6.21 0.00
N ALA A 97 8.56 5.12 -0.69
CA ALA A 97 9.55 4.32 -1.42
C ALA A 97 10.19 5.11 -2.56
N GLU A 98 9.40 5.86 -3.33
CA GLU A 98 9.91 6.74 -4.39
C GLU A 98 10.80 7.85 -3.83
N ARG A 99 10.39 8.49 -2.75
CA ARG A 99 11.19 9.49 -2.05
C ARG A 99 12.54 8.94 -1.62
N ASP A 100 12.55 7.75 -1.02
CA ASP A 100 13.78 7.12 -0.52
C ASP A 100 14.71 6.74 -1.68
N ALA A 101 14.18 6.24 -2.79
CA ALA A 101 14.94 5.97 -4.01
C ALA A 101 15.58 7.24 -4.59
N LEU A 102 14.83 8.35 -4.62
CA LEU A 102 15.34 9.65 -5.07
C LEU A 102 16.44 10.19 -4.15
N ARG A 103 16.30 10.04 -2.85
CA ARG A 103 17.35 10.42 -1.88
C ARG A 103 18.64 9.64 -2.10
N GLU A 104 18.54 8.33 -2.28
CA GLU A 104 19.70 7.50 -2.60
C GLU A 104 20.37 7.92 -3.90
N ALA A 105 19.60 8.23 -4.94
CA ALA A 105 20.12 8.70 -6.22
C ALA A 105 20.84 10.05 -6.08
N VAL A 106 20.29 10.98 -5.31
CA VAL A 106 20.91 12.28 -5.03
C VAL A 106 22.24 12.08 -4.28
N GLU A 107 22.25 11.30 -3.22
CA GLU A 107 23.48 11.00 -2.45
C GLU A 107 24.55 10.34 -3.32
N GLN A 108 24.15 9.46 -4.24
CA GLN A 108 25.08 8.82 -5.17
C GLN A 108 25.66 9.83 -6.17
N LEU A 109 24.85 10.74 -6.71
CA LEU A 109 25.31 11.81 -7.59
C LEU A 109 26.27 12.77 -6.87
N GLU A 110 25.97 13.15 -5.64
CA GLU A 110 26.83 13.98 -4.81
C GLU A 110 28.19 13.33 -4.56
N ARG A 111 28.24 12.03 -4.29
CA ARG A 111 29.48 11.27 -4.15
C ARG A 111 30.29 11.24 -5.44
N LEU A 112 29.65 11.03 -6.59
CA LEU A 112 30.29 11.04 -7.90
C LEU A 112 30.86 12.42 -8.26
N LEU A 113 30.11 13.49 -8.01
CA LEU A 113 30.56 14.88 -8.22
C LEU A 113 31.73 15.21 -7.29
N GLY A 114 31.69 14.79 -6.03
CA GLY A 114 32.78 14.96 -5.07
C GLY A 114 34.08 14.25 -5.52
N GLN A 115 33.97 13.04 -6.08
CA GLN A 115 35.12 12.30 -6.63
C GLN A 115 35.72 12.97 -7.86
N GLN A 116 34.89 13.53 -8.77
CA GLN A 116 35.38 14.26 -9.94
C GLN A 116 36.12 15.53 -9.51
N GLN A 117 35.62 16.28 -8.55
CA GLN A 117 36.30 17.48 -8.03
C GLN A 117 37.61 17.13 -7.33
N ALA A 118 37.68 16.05 -6.60
CA ALA A 118 38.93 15.56 -5.98
C ALA A 118 39.97 15.11 -7.03
N GLY A 119 39.52 14.49 -8.15
CA GLY A 119 40.39 14.09 -9.27
C GLY A 119 40.91 15.26 -10.11
N GLN A 120 40.29 16.44 -10.05
CA GLN A 120 40.69 17.66 -10.77
C GLN A 120 41.66 18.52 -9.98
N ARG A 121 41.97 18.24 -8.69
CA ARG A 121 43.02 18.92 -7.95
C ARG A 121 44.35 18.48 -8.54
N ARG A 122 45.07 19.41 -9.22
CA ARG A 122 46.40 19.19 -9.76
C ARG A 122 47.38 18.85 -8.62
N PRO A 123 48.14 17.75 -8.72
CA PRO A 123 49.24 17.53 -7.78
C PRO A 123 50.29 18.61 -8.09
N GLY A 124 50.51 19.59 -7.21
CA GLY A 124 51.56 20.59 -7.37
C GLY A 124 51.25 22.02 -7.00
N GLN A 125 50.06 22.36 -6.52
CA GLN A 125 49.88 23.66 -5.86
C GLN A 125 50.42 23.56 -4.43
N GLN A 126 51.73 23.85 -4.30
CA GLN A 126 52.33 24.14 -3.01
C GLN A 126 51.76 25.45 -2.48
N ASP A 127 51.36 25.45 -1.25
CA ASP A 127 50.91 26.60 -0.50
C ASP A 127 52.02 27.68 -0.50
N PRO A 128 51.80 28.91 -0.96
CA PRO A 128 52.83 29.95 -0.99
C PRO A 128 53.25 30.48 0.39
N GLY A 129 52.79 29.83 1.50
CA GLY A 129 53.02 30.27 2.87
C GLY A 129 54.26 29.73 3.59
N GLN A 130 55.04 28.82 3.02
CA GLN A 130 56.28 28.33 3.66
C GLN A 130 57.53 28.94 3.01
N ARG A 131 57.82 30.20 3.33
CA ARG A 131 59.16 30.75 3.21
C ARG A 131 59.93 30.38 4.47
N GLN A 132 60.96 29.55 4.33
CA GLN A 132 61.95 29.33 5.40
C GLN A 132 62.68 30.63 5.69
N PRO A 133 62.79 31.07 6.95
CA PRO A 133 63.61 32.26 7.29
C PRO A 133 65.11 31.94 7.18
N GLY A 134 65.82 32.86 6.61
CA GLY A 134 67.10 32.80 6.06
C GLY A 134 68.23 32.24 6.93
N GLN A 135 69.17 31.58 6.28
CA GLN A 135 70.49 31.37 6.73
C GLN A 135 71.25 32.72 6.73
N ARG A 136 71.57 33.23 7.90
CA ARG A 136 72.63 34.29 8.07
C ARG A 136 73.95 33.67 7.78
N ARG A 137 74.67 34.21 6.80
CA ARG A 137 76.14 34.08 6.72
C ARG A 137 76.70 35.18 7.55
N GLU A 138 77.52 34.84 8.53
CA GLU A 138 78.42 35.73 9.15
C GLU A 138 79.81 35.72 8.43
N PRO A 139 80.61 36.86 8.47
CA PRO A 139 81.84 37.04 7.73
C PRO A 139 83.03 36.31 8.32
#